data_58111b0130b5aca7d9dfd7c18175a3bb
#
_entry.id   58111b0130b5aca7d9dfd7c18175a3bb
#
_cell.length_a   1.000
_cell.length_b   1.000
_cell.length_c   1.000
_cell.angle_alpha   90.00
_cell.angle_beta   90.00
_cell.angle_gamma   90.00
#
_symmetry.space_group_name_H-M   'P 1'
#
loop_
_entity.id
_entity.type
_entity.pdbx_description
1 polymer ?
#
loop_
_entity_poly.entity_id
_entity_poly.type
_entity_poly.pdbx_seq_one_letter_code
_entity_poly.pdbx_strand_id
1 'polypeptide(L)' 'MQDVKEYREAIYQAMIAMTDAEGNPLVSAEDAKAILDGFTDEELEDGILYNSPEEVAGFLLLD' A
#
# COMPACT_ATOMS: atom_id res chain seq x y z
N MET A 1 8.12 -9.19 14.86
CA MET A 1 8.55 -8.32 13.77
C MET A 1 7.75 -8.67 12.52
N GLN A 2 7.23 -7.66 11.83
CA GLN A 2 6.44 -7.88 10.63
C GLN A 2 7.36 -8.25 9.47
N ASP A 3 7.04 -9.31 8.72
CA ASP A 3 7.84 -9.64 7.56
C ASP A 3 7.34 -8.84 6.34
N VAL A 4 8.13 -8.79 5.29
CA VAL A 4 7.83 -7.96 4.13
C VAL A 4 6.57 -8.41 3.39
N LYS A 5 6.26 -9.70 3.42
CA LYS A 5 5.03 -10.19 2.79
C LYS A 5 3.79 -9.69 3.51
N GLU A 6 3.82 -9.69 4.84
CA GLU A 6 2.72 -9.17 5.64
C GLU A 6 2.58 -7.67 5.44
N TYR A 7 3.73 -6.97 5.39
CA TYR A 7 3.75 -5.53 5.16
C TYR A 7 3.15 -5.18 3.80
N ARG A 8 3.55 -5.90 2.76
CA ARG A 8 3.02 -5.73 1.41
C ARG A 8 1.51 -5.96 1.37
N GLU A 9 1.05 -7.03 2.01
CA GLU A 9 -0.37 -7.34 2.06
C GLU A 9 -1.15 -6.27 2.83
N ALA A 10 -0.59 -5.79 3.93
CA ALA A 10 -1.22 -4.74 4.72
C ALA A 10 -1.34 -3.44 3.91
N ILE A 11 -0.31 -3.09 3.12
CA ILE A 11 -0.37 -1.92 2.23
C ILE A 11 -1.46 -2.12 1.18
N TYR A 12 -1.52 -3.29 0.59
CA TYR A 12 -2.55 -3.61 -0.41
C TYR A 12 -3.95 -3.44 0.18
N GLN A 13 -4.19 -3.99 1.36
CA GLN A 13 -5.48 -3.87 2.03
C GLN A 13 -5.81 -2.41 2.34
N ALA A 14 -4.81 -1.63 2.76
CA ALA A 14 -5.01 -0.21 3.02
C ALA A 14 -5.35 0.55 1.73
N MET A 15 -4.69 0.21 0.62
CA MET A 15 -4.95 0.85 -0.66
C MET A 15 -6.36 0.61 -1.16
N ILE A 16 -6.84 -0.64 -1.10
CA ILE A 16 -8.18 -0.95 -1.60
C ILE A 16 -9.28 -0.45 -0.66
N ALA A 17 -8.94 -0.16 0.59
CA ALA A 17 -9.87 0.40 1.55
C ALA A 17 -9.99 1.92 1.44
N MET A 18 -9.05 2.59 0.75
CA MET A 18 -9.09 4.04 0.62
C MET A 18 -10.16 4.46 -0.38
N THR A 19 -10.92 5.48 0.01
CA THR A 19 -12.03 5.97 -0.82
C THR A 19 -11.92 7.48 -0.97
N ASP A 20 -12.58 8.01 -2.00
CA ASP A 20 -12.69 9.44 -2.20
C ASP A 20 -13.83 10.02 -1.34
N ALA A 21 -14.09 11.31 -1.50
CA ALA A 21 -15.13 12.00 -0.72
C ALA A 21 -16.53 11.43 -0.99
N GLU A 22 -16.73 10.77 -2.12
CA GLU A 22 -18.02 10.19 -2.49
C GLU A 22 -18.16 8.73 -2.07
N GLY A 23 -17.10 8.17 -1.46
CA GLY A 23 -17.09 6.78 -1.03
C GLY A 23 -16.66 5.78 -2.09
N ASN A 24 -16.16 6.26 -3.23
CA ASN A 24 -15.69 5.39 -4.30
C ASN A 24 -14.22 5.01 -4.08
N PRO A 25 -13.83 3.76 -4.36
CA PRO A 25 -12.43 3.37 -4.22
C PRO A 25 -11.51 4.23 -5.07
N LEU A 26 -10.35 4.59 -4.53
CA LEU A 26 -9.35 5.36 -5.27
C LEU A 26 -8.68 4.50 -6.36
N VAL A 27 -8.54 3.22 -6.10
CA VAL A 27 -7.97 2.26 -7.07
C VAL A 27 -8.73 0.95 -6.98
N SER A 28 -8.72 0.20 -8.08
CA SER A 28 -9.23 -1.17 -8.06
C SER A 28 -8.21 -2.10 -7.43
N ALA A 29 -8.63 -3.30 -7.07
CA ALA A 29 -7.72 -4.31 -6.52
C ALA A 29 -6.61 -4.64 -7.50
N GLU A 30 -6.93 -4.72 -8.79
CA GLU A 30 -5.92 -4.99 -9.83
C GLU A 30 -4.89 -3.88 -9.93
N ASP A 31 -5.34 -2.63 -9.88
CA ASP A 31 -4.45 -1.48 -9.95
C ASP A 31 -3.56 -1.40 -8.72
N ALA A 32 -4.12 -1.64 -7.54
CA ALA A 32 -3.35 -1.65 -6.30
C ALA A 32 -2.24 -2.70 -6.37
N LYS A 33 -2.56 -3.89 -6.85
CA LYS A 33 -1.59 -4.95 -6.99
C LYS A 33 -0.49 -4.58 -7.98
N ALA A 34 -0.87 -3.99 -9.11
CA ALA A 34 0.09 -3.57 -10.12
C ALA A 34 1.05 -2.51 -9.59
N ILE A 35 0.54 -1.56 -8.80
CA ILE A 35 1.37 -0.54 -8.19
C ILE A 35 2.37 -1.17 -7.23
N LEU A 36 1.89 -2.08 -6.39
CA LEU A 36 2.77 -2.76 -5.43
C LEU A 36 3.80 -3.67 -6.09
N ASP A 37 3.43 -4.31 -7.19
CA ASP A 37 4.36 -5.16 -7.93
C ASP A 37 5.53 -4.38 -8.52
N GLY A 38 5.38 -3.06 -8.64
CA GLY A 38 6.47 -2.19 -9.08
C GLY A 38 7.52 -1.93 -8.01
N PHE A 39 7.29 -2.37 -6.77
CA PHE A 39 8.22 -2.19 -5.66
C PHE A 39 8.83 -3.53 -5.27
N THR A 40 10.16 -3.54 -5.07
CA THR A 40 10.84 -4.74 -4.62
C THR A 40 10.65 -4.92 -3.12
N ASP A 41 10.91 -6.12 -2.64
CA ASP A 41 10.85 -6.39 -1.21
C ASP A 41 11.85 -5.51 -0.45
N GLU A 42 13.02 -5.26 -1.03
CA GLU A 42 14.03 -4.40 -0.41
C GLU A 42 13.51 -2.98 -0.22
N GLU A 43 12.83 -2.46 -1.24
CA GLU A 43 12.26 -1.12 -1.16
C GLU A 43 11.20 -1.03 -0.06
N LEU A 44 10.37 -2.05 0.08
CA LEU A 44 9.36 -2.08 1.12
C LEU A 44 9.98 -2.28 2.51
N GLU A 45 11.02 -3.09 2.61
CA GLU A 45 11.71 -3.31 3.88
C GLU A 45 12.33 -2.03 4.42
N ASP A 46 12.80 -1.15 3.56
CA ASP A 46 13.35 0.14 3.98
C ASP A 46 12.32 0.98 4.72
N GLY A 47 11.05 0.85 4.37
CA GLY A 47 9.99 1.61 5.01
C GLY A 47 9.35 0.94 6.20
N ILE A 48 9.59 -0.36 6.39
CA ILE A 48 8.83 -1.15 7.37
C ILE A 48 9.05 -0.67 8.82
N LEU A 49 10.20 -0.08 9.11
CA LEU A 49 10.53 0.42 10.44
C LEU A 49 10.08 1.86 10.67
N TYR A 50 9.69 2.56 9.62
CA TYR A 50 9.45 4.00 9.70
C TYR A 50 8.04 4.41 9.30
N ASN A 51 7.36 3.58 8.51
CA ASN A 51 6.04 3.92 7.98
C ASN A 51 5.06 2.79 8.21
N SER A 52 3.84 3.16 8.63
CA SER A 52 2.79 2.17 8.72
C SER A 52 2.28 1.83 7.30
N PRO A 53 1.61 0.69 7.13
CA PRO A 53 1.02 0.35 5.82
C PRO A 53 0.07 1.44 5.30
N GLU A 54 -0.69 2.07 6.18
CA GLU A 54 -1.62 3.14 5.80
C GLU A 54 -0.87 4.36 5.28
N GLU A 55 0.26 4.70 5.90
CA GLU A 55 1.08 5.82 5.43
C GLU A 55 1.64 5.54 4.04
N VAL A 56 2.13 4.33 3.83
CA VAL A 56 2.66 3.95 2.51
C VAL A 56 1.56 3.98 1.47
N ALA A 57 0.38 3.44 1.78
CA ALA A 57 -0.75 3.48 0.86
C ALA A 57 -1.09 4.92 0.47
N GLY A 58 -1.05 5.83 1.44
CA GLY A 58 -1.27 7.26 1.18
C GLY A 58 -0.25 7.84 0.23
N PHE A 59 1.03 7.52 0.42
CA PHE A 59 2.09 8.00 -0.47
C PHE A 59 1.90 7.50 -1.90
N LEU A 60 1.48 6.24 -2.04
CA LEU A 60 1.33 5.63 -3.36
C LEU A 60 0.10 6.14 -4.12
N LEU A 61 -0.96 6.52 -3.41
CA LEU A 61 -2.22 6.91 -4.04
C LEU A 61 -2.47 8.41 -4.06
N LEU A 62 -1.92 9.15 -3.11
CA LEU A 62 -2.24 10.58 -2.94
C LEU A 62 -1.11 11.51 -3.33
N ASP A 63 0.04 10.97 -3.60
CA ASP A 63 1.17 11.77 -4.08
C ASP A 63 1.29 11.71 -5.60
#